data_7d1f30654f87d2b31cad9713e0d0d72b
#
_entry.id   7d1f30654f87d2b31cad9713e0d0d72b
#
_cell.length_a   1.000
_cell.length_b   1.000
_cell.length_c   1.000
_cell.angle_alpha   90.00
_cell.angle_beta   90.00
_cell.angle_gamma   90.00
#
_symmetry.space_group_name_H-M   'P 1'
#
loop_
_entity.id
_entity.type
_entity.pdbx_description
1 polymer ?
#
loop_
_entity_poly.entity_id
_entity_poly.type
_entity_poly.pdbx_seq_one_letter_code
_entity_poly.pdbx_strand_id
1 'polypeptide(L)'
;MNTLLRTAIVSTALLSTPYVAFADETEAGTQSGVSVSGTYEGTATDSGTYTQELEVVVSMSSEYGSVTAKVDETGTVGDLYIDTSISSIDLRLGKVDGEIGMKASTTVAGITVSAYQPSGANQSVQIGADVDVGPFSLTGEDLLDDARLIGAGIEVAGVDLGGTYQKTTTGTNTILDAGLGIQGISVDVAHASIGDASVTKTGTSKHALLGTMTSATNGTSVKGVKASLGDLSAKLVNLNSTNTYTLALERGIMTYSYAKTAGGDGTVSAGLKLTF
;
A
#
# COMPACT_ATOMS: atom_id res chain seq x y z
N MET A 1 37.17 -1.20 2.19
CA MET A 1 36.06 -0.57 1.45
C MET A 1 34.90 -1.55 1.57
N ASN A 2 33.90 -1.15 2.35
CA ASN A 2 32.83 -2.04 2.79
C ASN A 2 32.01 -2.63 1.63
N THR A 3 31.60 -3.87 1.79
CA THR A 3 30.78 -4.63 0.80
C THR A 3 29.53 -3.86 0.36
N LEU A 4 28.92 -3.09 1.29
CA LEU A 4 27.78 -2.20 1.02
C LEU A 4 28.06 -1.14 -0.06
N LEU A 5 29.29 -0.57 -0.07
CA LEU A 5 29.65 0.43 -1.07
C LEU A 5 29.80 -0.21 -2.47
N ARG A 6 30.28 -1.44 -2.54
CA ARG A 6 30.39 -2.19 -3.79
C ARG A 6 29.03 -2.60 -4.35
N THR A 7 28.09 -3.00 -3.49
CA THR A 7 26.73 -3.37 -3.90
C THR A 7 25.96 -2.15 -4.40
N ALA A 8 26.08 -0.99 -3.73
CA ALA A 8 25.48 0.25 -4.20
C ALA A 8 26.00 0.70 -5.59
N ILE A 9 27.29 0.51 -5.86
CA ILE A 9 27.90 0.85 -7.15
C ILE A 9 27.42 -0.10 -8.26
N VAL A 10 27.25 -1.38 -7.97
CA VAL A 10 26.75 -2.36 -8.96
C VAL A 10 25.27 -2.11 -9.27
N SER A 11 24.46 -1.72 -8.27
CA SER A 11 23.06 -1.36 -8.50
C SER A 11 22.90 -0.13 -9.40
N THR A 12 23.80 0.85 -9.29
CA THR A 12 23.78 2.06 -10.13
C THR A 12 24.19 1.78 -11.58
N ALA A 13 25.04 0.78 -11.83
CA ALA A 13 25.50 0.43 -13.17
C ALA A 13 24.46 -0.36 -14.00
N LEU A 14 23.50 -1.03 -13.34
CA LEU A 14 22.41 -1.75 -14.02
C LEU A 14 21.26 -0.84 -14.48
N LEU A 15 21.22 0.41 -14.01
CA LEU A 15 20.17 1.39 -14.31
C LEU A 15 20.39 2.21 -15.59
N SER A 16 21.40 1.90 -16.39
CA SER A 16 21.59 2.49 -17.73
C SER A 16 20.75 1.79 -18.80
N THR A 17 19.45 1.52 -18.51
CA THR A 17 18.54 1.13 -19.59
C THR A 17 18.15 2.36 -20.39
N PRO A 18 18.12 2.27 -21.73
CA PRO A 18 17.78 3.40 -22.57
C PRO A 18 16.34 3.84 -22.29
N TYR A 19 16.19 5.12 -22.04
CA TYR A 19 14.89 5.79 -22.01
C TYR A 19 14.22 5.59 -23.38
N VAL A 20 13.21 4.76 -23.46
CA VAL A 20 12.39 4.62 -24.67
C VAL A 20 11.36 5.73 -24.63
N ALA A 21 11.68 6.86 -25.25
CA ALA A 21 10.69 7.88 -25.55
C ALA A 21 9.77 7.33 -26.64
N PHE A 22 8.54 7.01 -26.29
CA PHE A 22 7.50 6.83 -27.29
C PHE A 22 7.15 8.21 -27.86
N ALA A 23 7.37 8.39 -29.14
CA ALA A 23 7.01 9.62 -29.83
C ALA A 23 5.49 9.78 -29.81
N ASP A 24 5.07 10.94 -29.32
CA ASP A 24 3.70 11.41 -29.38
C ASP A 24 3.36 11.75 -30.84
N GLU A 25 2.67 10.86 -31.54
CA GLU A 25 2.06 11.18 -32.83
C GLU A 25 0.71 11.86 -32.57
N THR A 26 0.74 13.18 -32.48
CA THR A 26 -0.44 14.02 -32.43
C THR A 26 -1.14 14.06 -33.78
N GLU A 27 -2.08 13.17 -34.04
CA GLU A 27 -3.16 13.42 -34.97
C GLU A 27 -4.36 14.00 -34.21
N ALA A 28 -4.90 15.10 -34.74
CA ALA A 28 -6.06 15.79 -34.21
C ALA A 28 -7.33 14.90 -34.39
N GLY A 29 -7.70 14.20 -33.31
CA GLY A 29 -8.92 13.40 -33.25
C GLY A 29 -8.77 12.26 -32.24
N THR A 30 -9.33 12.45 -31.02
CA THR A 30 -9.35 11.47 -29.92
C THR A 30 -7.95 11.18 -29.34
N GLN A 31 -7.63 11.82 -28.20
CA GLN A 31 -6.39 11.52 -27.47
C GLN A 31 -6.42 10.10 -26.91
N SER A 32 -5.87 9.17 -27.68
CA SER A 32 -5.45 7.89 -27.14
C SER A 32 -4.00 8.06 -26.70
N GLY A 33 -3.75 7.94 -25.39
CA GLY A 33 -2.40 8.04 -24.83
C GLY A 33 -1.91 6.69 -24.34
N VAL A 34 -0.62 6.44 -24.55
CA VAL A 34 0.10 5.33 -23.89
C VAL A 34 0.99 5.97 -22.83
N SER A 35 0.88 5.53 -21.59
CA SER A 35 1.77 5.91 -20.52
C SER A 35 2.48 4.69 -19.96
N VAL A 36 3.75 4.87 -19.62
CA VAL A 36 4.54 3.86 -18.93
C VAL A 36 5.10 4.52 -17.69
N SER A 37 4.88 3.91 -16.56
CA SER A 37 5.44 4.33 -15.26
C SER A 37 5.91 3.10 -14.50
N GLY A 38 6.71 3.29 -13.48
CA GLY A 38 7.13 2.16 -12.69
C GLY A 38 7.86 2.58 -11.43
N THR A 39 8.12 1.59 -10.59
CA THR A 39 8.88 1.73 -9.37
C THR A 39 9.91 0.60 -9.31
N TYR A 40 11.15 0.97 -9.05
CA TYR A 40 12.20 0.03 -8.71
C TYR A 40 12.63 0.26 -7.27
N GLU A 41 12.65 -0.79 -6.48
CA GLU A 41 13.17 -0.79 -5.10
C GLU A 41 14.26 -1.84 -4.96
N GLY A 42 15.41 -1.45 -4.43
CA GLY A 42 16.51 -2.35 -4.13
C GLY A 42 17.01 -2.12 -2.72
N THR A 43 17.20 -3.18 -1.95
CA THR A 43 17.69 -3.10 -0.58
C THR A 43 18.85 -4.08 -0.37
N ALA A 44 19.93 -3.59 0.23
CA ALA A 44 21.08 -4.39 0.66
C ALA A 44 21.24 -4.29 2.18
N THR A 45 21.59 -5.40 2.82
CA THR A 45 21.85 -5.46 4.26
C THR A 45 23.33 -5.71 4.55
N ASP A 46 23.78 -5.42 5.76
CA ASP A 46 25.11 -5.70 6.24
C ASP A 46 25.42 -7.21 6.34
N SER A 47 24.39 -8.04 6.45
CA SER A 47 24.49 -9.51 6.35
C SER A 47 24.77 -10.02 4.94
N GLY A 48 24.78 -9.15 3.93
CA GLY A 48 25.02 -9.48 2.53
C GLY A 48 23.76 -9.93 1.78
N THR A 49 22.59 -9.81 2.37
CA THR A 49 21.32 -10.06 1.66
C THR A 49 21.00 -8.88 0.75
N TYR A 50 20.59 -9.18 -0.45
CA TYR A 50 20.08 -8.21 -1.43
C TYR A 50 18.69 -8.62 -1.88
N THR A 51 17.76 -7.67 -1.86
CA THR A 51 16.40 -7.83 -2.40
C THR A 51 16.15 -6.74 -3.43
N GLN A 52 15.39 -7.06 -4.44
CA GLN A 52 14.94 -6.10 -5.45
C GLN A 52 13.48 -6.36 -5.78
N GLU A 53 12.79 -5.30 -6.16
CA GLU A 53 11.41 -5.32 -6.63
C GLU A 53 11.28 -4.31 -7.77
N LEU A 54 10.64 -4.70 -8.85
CA LEU A 54 10.31 -3.84 -9.99
C LEU A 54 8.85 -4.01 -10.31
N GLU A 55 8.11 -2.91 -10.32
CA GLU A 55 6.77 -2.86 -10.89
C GLU A 55 6.79 -1.91 -12.08
N VAL A 56 6.29 -2.35 -13.21
CA VAL A 56 6.06 -1.54 -14.40
C VAL A 56 4.57 -1.49 -14.69
N VAL A 57 4.03 -0.29 -14.80
CA VAL A 57 2.62 -0.05 -15.12
C VAL A 57 2.56 0.52 -16.53
N VAL A 58 1.85 -0.17 -17.40
CA VAL A 58 1.54 0.29 -18.76
C VAL A 58 0.06 0.58 -18.82
N SER A 59 -0.30 1.82 -19.16
CA SER A 59 -1.70 2.21 -19.33
C SER A 59 -1.92 2.77 -20.73
N MET A 60 -3.02 2.35 -21.33
CA MET A 60 -3.49 2.86 -22.63
C MET A 60 -4.87 3.47 -22.40
N SER A 61 -5.03 4.74 -22.72
CA SER A 61 -6.30 5.46 -22.53
C SER A 61 -6.93 5.87 -23.87
N SER A 62 -8.26 5.89 -23.89
CA SER A 62 -9.09 6.35 -24.99
C SER A 62 -10.32 7.09 -24.44
N GLU A 63 -11.15 7.64 -25.30
CA GLU A 63 -12.43 8.25 -24.90
C GLU A 63 -13.42 7.26 -24.27
N TYR A 64 -13.22 5.96 -24.49
CA TYR A 64 -14.11 4.89 -23.97
C TYR A 64 -13.61 4.26 -22.68
N GLY A 65 -12.41 4.62 -22.23
CA GLY A 65 -11.81 4.05 -21.04
C GLY A 65 -10.32 3.80 -21.17
N SER A 66 -9.76 3.05 -20.22
CA SER A 66 -8.35 2.70 -20.20
C SER A 66 -8.13 1.21 -19.99
N VAL A 67 -6.99 0.73 -20.47
CA VAL A 67 -6.46 -0.61 -20.19
C VAL A 67 -5.19 -0.43 -19.39
N THR A 68 -5.07 -1.10 -18.26
CA THR A 68 -3.88 -1.05 -17.41
C THR A 68 -3.33 -2.45 -17.21
N ALA A 69 -2.03 -2.60 -17.40
CA ALA A 69 -1.28 -3.81 -17.07
C ALA A 69 -0.15 -3.47 -16.09
N LYS A 70 0.02 -4.28 -15.05
CA LYS A 70 1.15 -4.23 -14.12
C LYS A 70 2.00 -5.48 -14.30
N VAL A 71 3.30 -5.29 -14.44
CA VAL A 71 4.26 -6.36 -14.69
C VAL A 71 5.37 -6.27 -13.65
N ASP A 72 5.71 -7.39 -13.03
CA ASP A 72 6.78 -7.50 -12.05
C ASP A 72 8.16 -7.74 -12.71
N GLU A 73 9.21 -7.84 -11.89
CA GLU A 73 10.60 -8.09 -12.33
C GLU A 73 10.79 -9.44 -13.01
N THR A 74 9.86 -10.37 -12.86
CA THR A 74 9.90 -11.70 -13.52
C THR A 74 9.20 -11.69 -14.87
N GLY A 75 8.55 -10.57 -15.24
CA GLY A 75 7.70 -10.46 -16.43
C GLY A 75 6.30 -11.04 -16.22
N THR A 76 5.92 -11.32 -14.96
CA THR A 76 4.59 -11.82 -14.65
C THR A 76 3.59 -10.66 -14.61
N VAL A 77 2.44 -10.84 -15.26
CA VAL A 77 1.36 -9.87 -15.20
C VAL A 77 0.59 -10.07 -13.89
N GLY A 78 0.82 -9.17 -12.93
CA GLY A 78 0.11 -9.13 -11.65
C GLY A 78 -1.33 -8.70 -11.85
N ASP A 79 -1.52 -7.51 -12.41
CA ASP A 79 -2.84 -6.95 -12.73
C ASP A 79 -2.99 -6.74 -14.23
N LEU A 80 -4.21 -6.93 -14.73
CA LEU A 80 -4.62 -6.60 -16.09
C LEU A 80 -6.11 -6.28 -16.08
N TYR A 81 -6.47 -5.02 -16.24
CA TYR A 81 -7.87 -4.61 -16.18
C TYR A 81 -8.20 -3.49 -17.16
N ILE A 82 -9.48 -3.36 -17.43
CA ILE A 82 -10.08 -2.29 -18.22
C ILE A 82 -10.94 -1.44 -17.29
N ASP A 83 -10.71 -0.13 -17.29
CA ASP A 83 -11.57 0.85 -16.66
C ASP A 83 -12.40 1.56 -17.72
N THR A 84 -13.69 1.67 -17.47
CA THR A 84 -14.62 2.45 -18.30
C THR A 84 -15.72 3.04 -17.43
N SER A 85 -16.44 4.02 -17.94
CA SER A 85 -17.57 4.61 -17.23
C SER A 85 -18.80 4.62 -18.12
N ILE A 86 -19.94 4.26 -17.56
CA ILE A 86 -21.23 4.33 -18.23
C ILE A 86 -22.12 5.26 -17.39
N SER A 87 -22.36 6.47 -17.89
CA SER A 87 -23.05 7.51 -17.14
C SER A 87 -22.27 7.87 -15.85
N SER A 88 -22.85 7.64 -14.67
CA SER A 88 -22.24 7.87 -13.36
C SER A 88 -21.67 6.60 -12.72
N ILE A 89 -21.61 5.50 -13.46
CA ILE A 89 -21.12 4.22 -12.95
C ILE A 89 -19.74 3.96 -13.55
N ASP A 90 -18.75 3.84 -12.69
CA ASP A 90 -17.40 3.40 -13.05
C ASP A 90 -17.33 1.89 -13.00
N LEU A 91 -16.78 1.30 -14.05
CA LEU A 91 -16.65 -0.15 -14.21
C LEU A 91 -15.18 -0.52 -14.36
N ARG A 92 -14.74 -1.51 -13.61
CA ARG A 92 -13.44 -2.16 -13.77
C ARG A 92 -13.64 -3.65 -14.03
N LEU A 93 -13.00 -4.15 -15.07
CA LEU A 93 -13.10 -5.54 -15.51
C LEU A 93 -11.70 -6.11 -15.69
N GLY A 94 -11.42 -7.24 -15.08
CA GLY A 94 -10.14 -7.92 -15.27
C GLY A 94 -9.56 -8.48 -13.98
N LYS A 95 -8.22 -8.64 -13.98
CA LYS A 95 -7.46 -9.12 -12.83
C LYS A 95 -6.90 -7.95 -12.05
N VAL A 96 -7.29 -7.81 -10.79
CA VAL A 96 -6.82 -6.79 -9.85
C VAL A 96 -6.42 -7.49 -8.56
N ASP A 97 -5.24 -7.18 -8.03
CA ASP A 97 -4.69 -7.79 -6.81
C ASP A 97 -4.70 -9.33 -6.86
N GLY A 98 -4.46 -9.89 -8.04
CA GLY A 98 -4.43 -11.33 -8.25
C GLY A 98 -5.79 -11.99 -8.49
N GLU A 99 -6.90 -11.29 -8.31
CA GLU A 99 -8.26 -11.80 -8.49
C GLU A 99 -8.90 -11.28 -9.80
N ILE A 100 -9.55 -12.19 -10.55
CA ILE A 100 -10.29 -11.82 -11.74
C ILE A 100 -11.74 -11.52 -11.34
N GLY A 101 -12.28 -10.40 -11.81
CA GLY A 101 -13.65 -10.03 -11.49
C GLY A 101 -14.13 -8.78 -12.20
N MET A 102 -15.29 -8.31 -11.78
CA MET A 102 -15.89 -7.06 -12.21
C MET A 102 -16.22 -6.21 -10.97
N LYS A 103 -15.75 -4.98 -10.96
CA LYS A 103 -16.12 -3.97 -9.96
C LYS A 103 -16.96 -2.89 -10.64
N ALA A 104 -18.07 -2.55 -10.02
CA ALA A 104 -18.86 -1.38 -10.36
C ALA A 104 -18.89 -0.42 -9.16
N SER A 105 -18.77 0.88 -9.39
CA SER A 105 -18.89 1.89 -8.34
C SER A 105 -19.59 3.14 -8.84
N THR A 106 -20.24 3.83 -7.93
CA THR A 106 -20.87 5.13 -8.19
C THR A 106 -20.78 6.01 -6.97
N THR A 107 -20.65 7.32 -7.19
CA THR A 107 -20.60 8.30 -6.10
C THR A 107 -21.82 9.21 -6.20
N VAL A 108 -22.61 9.28 -5.14
CA VAL A 108 -23.77 10.15 -5.02
C VAL A 108 -23.66 10.95 -3.71
N ALA A 109 -23.64 12.25 -3.80
CA ALA A 109 -23.61 13.15 -2.65
C ALA A 109 -22.46 12.88 -1.65
N GLY A 110 -21.27 12.50 -2.15
CA GLY A 110 -20.12 12.18 -1.30
C GLY A 110 -20.10 10.76 -0.76
N ILE A 111 -21.08 9.94 -1.11
CA ILE A 111 -21.13 8.51 -0.76
C ILE A 111 -20.76 7.71 -2.01
N THR A 112 -19.68 6.95 -1.94
CA THR A 112 -19.30 6.00 -2.98
C THR A 112 -19.77 4.61 -2.58
N VAL A 113 -20.58 3.99 -3.42
CA VAL A 113 -21.01 2.60 -3.25
C VAL A 113 -20.33 1.76 -4.32
N SER A 114 -19.79 0.62 -3.94
CA SER A 114 -19.16 -0.32 -4.87
C SER A 114 -19.71 -1.72 -4.71
N ALA A 115 -19.76 -2.44 -5.83
CA ALA A 115 -20.06 -3.87 -5.88
C ALA A 115 -18.93 -4.56 -6.64
N TYR A 116 -18.36 -5.61 -6.07
CA TYR A 116 -17.34 -6.43 -6.71
C TYR A 116 -17.87 -7.86 -6.85
N GLN A 117 -17.83 -8.38 -8.06
CA GLN A 117 -18.16 -9.77 -8.38
C GLN A 117 -16.86 -10.47 -8.79
N PRO A 118 -16.24 -11.29 -7.93
CA PRO A 118 -15.16 -12.17 -8.33
C PRO A 118 -15.60 -13.17 -9.39
N SER A 119 -14.69 -13.57 -10.28
CA SER A 119 -14.95 -14.64 -11.24
C SER A 119 -14.78 -15.99 -10.54
N GLY A 120 -15.84 -16.75 -10.45
CA GLY A 120 -15.82 -18.10 -9.88
C GLY A 120 -17.21 -18.61 -9.56
N ALA A 121 -17.42 -19.91 -9.70
CA ALA A 121 -18.67 -20.52 -9.27
C ALA A 121 -18.69 -20.52 -7.73
N ASN A 122 -19.70 -19.91 -7.11
CA ASN A 122 -19.94 -19.82 -5.67
C ASN A 122 -19.24 -18.65 -4.94
N GLN A 123 -18.80 -17.61 -5.63
CA GLN A 123 -18.33 -16.41 -4.95
C GLN A 123 -19.47 -15.39 -4.79
N SER A 124 -19.62 -14.86 -3.59
CA SER A 124 -20.61 -13.84 -3.26
C SER A 124 -20.21 -12.49 -3.85
N VAL A 125 -21.20 -11.66 -4.18
CA VAL A 125 -20.97 -10.24 -4.48
C VAL A 125 -20.51 -9.54 -3.21
N GLN A 126 -19.39 -8.86 -3.28
CA GLN A 126 -18.86 -8.03 -2.19
C GLN A 126 -19.40 -6.61 -2.35
N ILE A 127 -19.99 -6.06 -1.31
CA ILE A 127 -20.52 -4.69 -1.32
C ILE A 127 -19.64 -3.82 -0.40
N GLY A 128 -19.19 -2.70 -0.94
CA GLY A 128 -18.45 -1.68 -0.22
C GLY A 128 -19.18 -0.35 -0.23
N ALA A 129 -18.88 0.48 0.76
CA ALA A 129 -19.33 1.86 0.81
C ALA A 129 -18.26 2.73 1.48
N ASP A 130 -17.96 3.88 0.85
CA ASP A 130 -17.05 4.89 1.36
C ASP A 130 -17.78 6.23 1.46
N VAL A 131 -17.61 6.92 2.57
CA VAL A 131 -18.24 8.22 2.84
C VAL A 131 -17.19 9.18 3.36
N ASP A 132 -17.01 10.30 2.66
CA ASP A 132 -16.17 11.40 3.10
C ASP A 132 -17.03 12.65 3.28
N VAL A 133 -17.19 13.10 4.52
CA VAL A 133 -17.98 14.28 4.87
C VAL A 133 -17.19 15.20 5.80
N GLY A 134 -16.61 16.25 5.23
CA GLY A 134 -15.77 17.18 5.98
C GLY A 134 -14.56 16.49 6.59
N PRO A 135 -14.37 16.55 7.92
CA PRO A 135 -13.25 15.90 8.58
C PRO A 135 -13.47 14.39 8.82
N PHE A 136 -14.64 13.84 8.50
CA PHE A 136 -14.99 12.45 8.77
C PHE A 136 -14.84 11.59 7.54
N SER A 137 -14.26 10.41 7.70
CA SER A 137 -14.24 9.34 6.72
C SER A 137 -14.84 8.06 7.31
N LEU A 138 -15.63 7.35 6.53
CA LEU A 138 -16.16 6.03 6.86
C LEU A 138 -15.90 5.12 5.68
N THR A 139 -15.42 3.91 5.95
CA THR A 139 -15.22 2.88 4.95
C THR A 139 -15.88 1.59 5.39
N GLY A 140 -16.49 0.88 4.45
CA GLY A 140 -17.06 -0.42 4.67
C GLY A 140 -16.76 -1.35 3.51
N GLU A 141 -16.29 -2.56 3.80
CA GLU A 141 -16.05 -3.61 2.80
C GLU A 141 -16.79 -4.88 3.22
N ASP A 142 -17.23 -5.64 2.23
CA ASP A 142 -17.92 -6.92 2.41
C ASP A 142 -19.14 -6.84 3.36
N LEU A 143 -19.90 -5.72 3.27
CA LEU A 143 -20.94 -5.36 4.24
C LEU A 143 -22.09 -6.37 4.34
N LEU A 144 -22.27 -7.20 3.32
CA LEU A 144 -23.31 -8.24 3.27
C LEU A 144 -22.79 -9.62 3.67
N ASP A 145 -21.48 -9.77 3.89
CA ASP A 145 -20.86 -11.04 4.27
C ASP A 145 -20.66 -11.15 5.79
N ASP A 146 -20.46 -12.37 6.27
CA ASP A 146 -20.06 -12.63 7.67
C ASP A 146 -18.65 -12.10 7.95
N ALA A 147 -17.78 -12.03 6.93
CA ALA A 147 -16.47 -11.40 6.98
C ALA A 147 -16.56 -9.96 6.45
N ARG A 148 -16.57 -8.98 7.33
CA ARG A 148 -16.74 -7.55 6.98
C ARG A 148 -15.72 -6.67 7.66
N LEU A 149 -15.39 -5.56 7.00
CA LEU A 149 -14.54 -4.51 7.52
C LEU A 149 -15.34 -3.20 7.63
N ILE A 150 -15.17 -2.50 8.73
CA ILE A 150 -15.71 -1.14 8.94
C ILE A 150 -14.57 -0.29 9.49
N GLY A 151 -14.25 0.80 8.81
CA GLY A 151 -13.28 1.80 9.22
C GLY A 151 -13.95 3.14 9.46
N ALA A 152 -13.43 3.90 10.40
CA ALA A 152 -13.82 5.27 10.66
C ALA A 152 -12.59 6.13 10.93
N GLY A 153 -12.58 7.36 10.43
CA GLY A 153 -11.52 8.33 10.65
C GLY A 153 -12.06 9.74 10.85
N ILE A 154 -11.29 10.54 11.54
CA ILE A 154 -11.53 11.98 11.67
C ILE A 154 -10.21 12.73 11.68
N GLU A 155 -10.13 13.82 10.92
CA GLU A 155 -9.01 14.74 10.92
C GLU A 155 -9.46 16.11 11.39
N VAL A 156 -8.94 16.57 12.53
CA VAL A 156 -9.26 17.88 13.12
C VAL A 156 -8.00 18.57 13.61
N ALA A 157 -7.73 19.77 13.14
CA ALA A 157 -6.64 20.63 13.60
C ALA A 157 -5.26 19.96 13.59
N GLY A 158 -4.98 19.12 12.58
CA GLY A 158 -3.71 18.40 12.44
C GLY A 158 -3.59 17.15 13.33
N VAL A 159 -4.67 16.77 13.99
CA VAL A 159 -4.81 15.48 14.67
C VAL A 159 -5.67 14.56 13.82
N ASP A 160 -5.14 13.39 13.54
CA ASP A 160 -5.74 12.30 12.79
C ASP A 160 -6.09 11.18 13.76
N LEU A 161 -7.33 10.74 13.79
CA LEU A 161 -7.75 9.60 14.58
C LEU A 161 -8.43 8.59 13.67
N GLY A 162 -8.06 7.32 13.78
CA GLY A 162 -8.63 6.25 12.99
C GLY A 162 -8.96 5.02 13.81
N GLY A 163 -9.88 4.25 13.29
CA GLY A 163 -10.22 2.96 13.85
C GLY A 163 -10.77 2.02 12.79
N THR A 164 -10.41 0.75 12.87
CA THR A 164 -10.91 -0.30 11.99
C THR A 164 -11.36 -1.49 12.81
N TYR A 165 -12.53 -1.96 12.49
CA TYR A 165 -13.09 -3.21 12.98
C TYR A 165 -13.23 -4.17 11.80
N GLN A 166 -12.63 -5.33 11.91
CA GLN A 166 -12.73 -6.39 10.92
C GLN A 166 -13.20 -7.66 11.58
N LYS A 167 -14.34 -8.16 11.14
CA LYS A 167 -14.83 -9.48 11.50
C LYS A 167 -14.44 -10.46 10.41
N THR A 168 -13.96 -11.63 10.77
CA THR A 168 -13.68 -12.74 9.87
C THR A 168 -14.45 -13.97 10.31
N THR A 169 -14.38 -15.05 9.56
CA THR A 169 -14.99 -16.32 9.94
C THR A 169 -14.32 -16.98 11.16
N THR A 170 -13.08 -16.64 11.46
CA THR A 170 -12.26 -17.25 12.52
C THR A 170 -11.98 -16.32 13.70
N GLY A 171 -12.18 -15.00 13.53
CA GLY A 171 -11.87 -14.07 14.61
C GLY A 171 -12.29 -12.63 14.31
N THR A 172 -11.78 -11.72 15.14
CA THR A 172 -12.01 -10.29 15.00
C THR A 172 -10.71 -9.55 15.15
N ASN A 173 -10.41 -8.64 14.21
CA ASN A 173 -9.30 -7.71 14.29
C ASN A 173 -9.83 -6.32 14.61
N THR A 174 -9.16 -5.63 15.53
CA THR A 174 -9.47 -4.24 15.87
C THR A 174 -8.19 -3.43 15.81
N ILE A 175 -8.22 -2.29 15.15
CA ILE A 175 -7.08 -1.40 15.03
C ILE A 175 -7.53 0.00 15.40
N LEU A 176 -6.71 0.68 16.19
CA LEU A 176 -6.87 2.08 16.58
C LEU A 176 -5.57 2.80 16.26
N ASP A 177 -5.68 3.96 15.67
CA ASP A 177 -4.51 4.77 15.32
C ASP A 177 -4.76 6.25 15.58
N ALA A 178 -3.69 6.98 15.83
CA ALA A 178 -3.68 8.42 15.94
C ALA A 178 -2.41 8.99 15.34
N GLY A 179 -2.53 10.13 14.68
CA GLY A 179 -1.44 10.90 14.11
C GLY A 179 -1.49 12.36 14.54
N LEU A 180 -0.35 12.98 14.72
CA LEU A 180 -0.20 14.39 15.03
C LEU A 180 0.96 14.98 14.26
N GLY A 181 0.70 16.08 13.52
CA GLY A 181 1.72 16.85 12.82
C GLY A 181 1.86 18.24 13.40
N ILE A 182 3.04 18.60 13.93
CA ILE A 182 3.32 19.94 14.46
C ILE A 182 4.72 20.38 14.00
N GLN A 183 4.79 21.53 13.30
CA GLN A 183 6.06 22.19 12.94
C GLN A 183 7.11 21.27 12.29
N GLY A 184 6.68 20.39 11.39
CA GLY A 184 7.58 19.48 10.68
C GLY A 184 7.96 18.21 11.45
N ILE A 185 7.43 18.04 12.66
CA ILE A 185 7.48 16.79 13.41
C ILE A 185 6.15 16.08 13.22
N SER A 186 6.17 14.81 12.85
CA SER A 186 4.99 13.93 12.89
C SER A 186 5.18 12.84 13.93
N VAL A 187 4.11 12.53 14.64
CA VAL A 187 4.06 11.39 15.57
C VAL A 187 2.81 10.59 15.26
N ASP A 188 3.02 9.32 14.93
CA ASP A 188 1.95 8.35 14.67
C ASP A 188 2.00 7.25 15.72
N VAL A 189 0.85 6.86 16.22
CA VAL A 189 0.70 5.75 17.16
C VAL A 189 -0.40 4.82 16.67
N ALA A 190 -0.24 3.53 16.89
CA ALA A 190 -1.28 2.57 16.57
C ALA A 190 -1.28 1.38 17.53
N HIS A 191 -2.46 0.79 17.70
CA HIS A 191 -2.68 -0.42 18.46
C HIS A 191 -3.60 -1.35 17.71
N ALA A 192 -3.18 -2.61 17.52
CA ALA A 192 -4.00 -3.63 16.92
C ALA A 192 -4.19 -4.82 17.88
N SER A 193 -5.40 -5.35 17.92
CA SER A 193 -5.73 -6.64 18.53
C SER A 193 -6.09 -7.60 17.39
N ILE A 194 -5.34 -8.68 17.26
CA ILE A 194 -5.41 -9.60 16.14
C ILE A 194 -6.07 -10.90 16.58
N GLY A 195 -7.34 -11.09 16.21
CA GLY A 195 -8.04 -12.36 16.39
C GLY A 195 -7.82 -13.34 15.24
N ASP A 196 -7.57 -12.80 14.03
CA ASP A 196 -7.30 -13.57 12.84
C ASP A 196 -6.16 -12.93 12.03
N ALA A 197 -4.99 -13.54 12.07
CA ALA A 197 -3.79 -13.05 11.38
C ALA A 197 -3.75 -13.39 9.88
N SER A 198 -4.65 -14.22 9.38
CA SER A 198 -4.72 -14.59 7.96
C SER A 198 -5.28 -13.46 7.09
N VAL A 199 -5.92 -12.47 7.69
CA VAL A 199 -6.55 -11.36 6.97
C VAL A 199 -5.60 -10.19 6.88
N THR A 200 -5.33 -9.76 5.67
CA THR A 200 -4.41 -8.66 5.35
C THR A 200 -5.12 -7.34 5.01
N LYS A 201 -6.44 -7.34 4.89
CA LYS A 201 -7.20 -6.12 4.58
C LYS A 201 -7.23 -5.17 5.77
N THR A 202 -6.81 -3.97 5.53
CA THR A 202 -6.66 -2.93 6.53
C THR A 202 -7.28 -1.64 6.01
N GLY A 203 -8.32 -1.16 6.69
CA GLY A 203 -9.13 -0.02 6.22
C GLY A 203 -8.59 1.36 6.55
N THR A 204 -7.45 1.51 7.23
CA THR A 204 -6.89 2.82 7.59
C THR A 204 -5.44 3.00 7.15
N SER A 205 -5.05 4.25 6.88
CA SER A 205 -3.74 4.61 6.35
C SER A 205 -2.55 4.37 7.31
N LYS A 206 -2.81 4.20 8.61
CA LYS A 206 -1.76 4.05 9.63
C LYS A 206 -1.29 2.61 9.85
N HIS A 207 -1.84 1.67 9.13
CA HIS A 207 -1.43 0.26 9.24
C HIS A 207 0.03 0.01 8.91
N ALA A 208 0.60 0.80 8.00
CA ALA A 208 2.03 0.73 7.68
C ALA A 208 2.93 0.94 8.89
N LEU A 209 2.45 1.63 9.95
CA LEU A 209 3.19 1.81 11.20
C LEU A 209 3.43 0.49 11.93
N LEU A 210 2.48 -0.40 11.90
CA LEU A 210 2.54 -1.69 12.61
C LEU A 210 3.31 -2.76 11.83
N GLY A 211 3.64 -2.49 10.57
CA GLY A 211 4.19 -3.49 9.65
C GLY A 211 3.09 -4.40 9.11
N THR A 212 3.48 -5.46 8.44
CA THR A 212 2.53 -6.45 7.94
C THR A 212 1.98 -7.28 9.11
N MET A 213 0.67 -7.30 9.27
CA MET A 213 0.00 -8.17 10.27
C MET A 213 0.22 -9.66 10.01
N THR A 214 0.76 -10.01 8.84
CA THR A 214 1.18 -11.37 8.48
C THR A 214 2.24 -11.97 9.40
N SER A 215 2.99 -11.13 10.14
CA SER A 215 3.93 -11.60 11.17
C SER A 215 3.27 -11.84 12.53
N ALA A 216 2.02 -11.46 12.71
CA ALA A 216 1.27 -11.69 13.94
C ALA A 216 0.66 -13.10 13.94
N THR A 217 0.44 -13.64 15.12
CA THR A 217 -0.34 -14.87 15.32
C THR A 217 -1.70 -14.53 15.91
N ASN A 218 -2.67 -15.43 15.78
CA ASN A 218 -3.99 -15.22 16.35
C ASN A 218 -3.90 -15.02 17.88
N GLY A 219 -4.72 -14.10 18.41
CA GLY A 219 -4.72 -13.76 19.83
C GLY A 219 -3.62 -12.79 20.26
N THR A 220 -2.94 -12.14 19.34
CA THR A 220 -1.82 -11.24 19.63
C THR A 220 -2.21 -9.77 19.63
N SER A 221 -1.38 -8.96 20.29
CA SER A 221 -1.47 -7.50 20.29
C SER A 221 -0.23 -6.89 19.66
N VAL A 222 -0.42 -5.95 18.76
CA VAL A 222 0.64 -5.17 18.13
C VAL A 222 0.47 -3.71 18.54
N LYS A 223 1.54 -3.06 18.99
CA LYS A 223 1.58 -1.64 19.32
C LYS A 223 2.74 -0.99 18.60
N GLY A 224 2.52 0.22 18.09
CA GLY A 224 3.58 0.94 17.39
C GLY A 224 3.53 2.43 17.65
N VAL A 225 4.70 3.04 17.59
CA VAL A 225 4.88 4.49 17.53
C VAL A 225 5.94 4.81 16.49
N LYS A 226 5.68 5.82 15.68
CA LYS A 226 6.63 6.39 14.73
C LYS A 226 6.70 7.89 14.98
N ALA A 227 7.92 8.43 15.03
CA ALA A 227 8.15 9.86 15.00
C ALA A 227 9.03 10.19 13.81
N SER A 228 8.74 11.29 13.11
CA SER A 228 9.53 11.76 11.97
C SER A 228 9.83 13.24 12.09
N LEU A 229 11.02 13.64 11.65
CA LEU A 229 11.47 15.02 11.54
C LEU A 229 12.24 15.16 10.23
N GLY A 230 11.60 15.80 9.23
CA GLY A 230 12.16 15.84 7.87
C GLY A 230 12.45 14.42 7.37
N ASP A 231 13.68 14.20 6.92
CA ASP A 231 14.13 12.93 6.33
C ASP A 231 14.43 11.84 7.39
N LEU A 232 14.43 12.18 8.67
CA LEU A 232 14.72 11.24 9.75
C LEU A 232 13.46 10.69 10.38
N SER A 233 13.39 9.38 10.57
CA SER A 233 12.30 8.73 11.29
C SER A 233 12.80 7.69 12.28
N ALA A 234 12.07 7.56 13.38
CA ALA A 234 12.27 6.52 14.38
C ALA A 234 10.96 5.79 14.63
N LYS A 235 11.02 4.46 14.64
CA LYS A 235 9.86 3.60 14.83
C LYS A 235 10.14 2.56 15.92
N LEU A 236 9.18 2.37 16.82
CA LEU A 236 9.14 1.28 17.78
C LEU A 236 7.86 0.46 17.54
N VAL A 237 8.02 -0.83 17.34
CA VAL A 237 6.91 -1.78 17.26
C VAL A 237 7.07 -2.84 18.34
N ASN A 238 6.02 -3.06 19.11
CA ASN A 238 5.92 -4.16 20.07
C ASN A 238 4.95 -5.21 19.50
N LEU A 239 5.45 -6.40 19.25
CA LEU A 239 4.71 -7.56 18.83
C LEU A 239 4.90 -8.66 19.87
N ASN A 240 3.81 -9.09 20.53
CA ASN A 240 3.87 -10.17 21.53
C ASN A 240 4.95 -9.96 22.60
N SER A 241 5.02 -8.74 23.16
CA SER A 241 6.04 -8.34 24.14
C SER A 241 7.48 -8.26 23.60
N THR A 242 7.68 -8.47 22.31
CA THR A 242 8.98 -8.29 21.64
C THR A 242 9.03 -6.92 20.98
N ASN A 243 10.03 -6.11 21.34
CA ASN A 243 10.21 -4.77 20.79
C ASN A 243 11.16 -4.80 19.59
N THR A 244 10.77 -4.14 18.53
CA THR A 244 11.65 -3.84 17.38
C THR A 244 11.77 -2.34 17.23
N TYR A 245 13.00 -1.87 17.20
CA TYR A 245 13.38 -0.46 17.00
C TYR A 245 13.89 -0.29 15.58
N THR A 246 13.44 0.76 14.89
CA THR A 246 13.97 1.13 13.58
C THR A 246 14.28 2.60 13.56
N LEU A 247 15.46 2.94 13.05
CA LEU A 247 15.85 4.31 12.73
C LEU A 247 16.07 4.37 11.22
N ALA A 248 15.49 5.33 10.53
CA ALA A 248 15.64 5.47 9.10
C ALA A 248 15.94 6.92 8.72
N LEU A 249 16.78 7.09 7.72
CA LEU A 249 17.09 8.34 7.04
C LEU A 249 16.77 8.19 5.56
N GLU A 250 15.85 8.98 5.07
CA GLU A 250 15.47 9.04 3.65
C GLU A 250 16.09 10.30 3.04
N ARG A 251 16.90 10.16 2.01
CA ARG A 251 17.52 11.29 1.34
C ARG A 251 17.47 11.13 -0.18
N GLY A 252 16.55 11.87 -0.81
CA GLY A 252 16.26 11.71 -2.23
C GLY A 252 15.75 10.30 -2.52
N ILE A 253 16.45 9.59 -3.38
CA ILE A 253 16.11 8.22 -3.77
C ILE A 253 16.71 7.13 -2.85
N MET A 254 17.51 7.54 -1.84
CA MET A 254 18.20 6.61 -0.96
C MET A 254 17.55 6.55 0.41
N THR A 255 17.43 5.34 0.94
CA THR A 255 17.01 5.08 2.32
C THR A 255 18.11 4.33 3.05
N TYR A 256 18.46 4.81 4.23
CA TYR A 256 19.37 4.12 5.16
C TYR A 256 18.59 3.77 6.41
N SER A 257 18.69 2.54 6.86
CA SER A 257 18.00 2.13 8.08
C SER A 257 18.85 1.24 8.98
N TYR A 258 18.53 1.33 10.26
CA TYR A 258 19.02 0.43 11.29
C TYR A 258 17.81 -0.15 12.02
N ALA A 259 17.70 -1.47 12.07
CA ALA A 259 16.64 -2.17 12.79
C ALA A 259 17.24 -3.12 13.82
N LYS A 260 16.64 -3.16 15.01
CA LYS A 260 17.04 -4.06 16.09
C LYS A 260 15.83 -4.59 16.83
N THR A 261 15.73 -5.90 16.92
CA THR A 261 14.78 -6.59 17.80
C THR A 261 15.41 -6.84 19.16
N ALA A 262 14.65 -6.68 20.23
CA ALA A 262 15.13 -6.91 21.59
C ALA A 262 15.66 -8.34 21.74
N GLY A 263 16.91 -8.47 22.22
CA GLY A 263 17.60 -9.76 22.36
C GLY A 263 18.28 -10.28 21.10
N GLY A 264 18.13 -9.61 19.96
CA GLY A 264 18.80 -9.94 18.70
C GLY A 264 19.91 -8.95 18.32
N ASP A 265 20.64 -9.27 17.26
CA ASP A 265 21.59 -8.37 16.63
C ASP A 265 20.87 -7.28 15.83
N GLY A 266 21.51 -6.14 15.66
CA GLY A 266 20.99 -5.06 14.82
C GLY A 266 21.38 -5.28 13.35
N THR A 267 20.50 -4.90 12.44
CA THR A 267 20.72 -4.97 10.98
C THR A 267 20.80 -3.57 10.42
N VAL A 268 21.81 -3.28 9.63
CA VAL A 268 21.92 -2.06 8.82
C VAL A 268 21.50 -2.37 7.41
N SER A 269 20.68 -1.50 6.83
CA SER A 269 20.21 -1.63 5.46
C SER A 269 20.41 -0.33 4.68
N ALA A 270 20.68 -0.44 3.41
CA ALA A 270 20.67 0.66 2.44
C ALA A 270 19.74 0.30 1.30
N GLY A 271 18.80 1.16 1.02
CA GLY A 271 17.81 0.99 -0.03
C GLY A 271 17.90 2.09 -1.09
N LEU A 272 17.42 1.78 -2.28
CA LEU A 272 17.26 2.69 -3.42
C LEU A 272 15.81 2.54 -3.92
N LYS A 273 15.11 3.67 -4.07
CA LYS A 273 13.79 3.72 -4.70
C LYS A 273 13.80 4.70 -5.85
N LEU A 274 13.45 4.21 -7.03
CA LEU A 274 13.31 5.01 -8.25
C LEU A 274 11.86 4.91 -8.74
N THR A 275 11.30 6.05 -9.12
CA THR A 275 10.00 6.13 -9.81
C THR A 275 10.22 6.79 -11.16
N PHE A 276 9.67 6.26 -12.23
CA PHE A 276 9.81 6.73 -13.60
C PHE A 276 8.49 6.69 -14.36
#